data_f88965bafe5667311399b103294051be
#
_entry.id   f88965bafe5667311399b103294051be
#
_cell.length_a   1.000
_cell.length_b   1.000
_cell.length_c   1.000
_cell.angle_alpha   90.00
_cell.angle_beta   90.00
_cell.angle_gamma   90.00
#
_symmetry.space_group_name_H-M   'P 1'
#
loop_
_entity.id
_entity.type
_entity.pdbx_description
1 polymer ?
#
loop_
_entity_poly.entity_id
_entity_poly.type
_entity_poly.pdbx_seq_one_letter_code
_entity_poly.pdbx_strand_id
1 'polypeptide(L)'
;KAFELMNLGKMNGYFCQGFNPVGSFPNKKKIIAGLSKLKYLVIIDPINTETAEFWANHGEYNDVKSEEIQTTVFRLPCACFAEDEGAITNSSRWLQWHWKAAPPPGEAKSDLDIMGELMTRLRAAYKKDGGAFPDPIVNLSWPYKIPNAPSPEELAKEYNGKALTDLADPADATKFIAKAGEQLSGFGQLRDDGSTASGCW
;
A
#
# COMPACT_ATOMS: atom_id res chain seq x y z
N LYS A 1 -12.57 1.69 -14.95
CA LYS A 1 -11.62 2.61 -15.61
C LYS A 1 -10.22 2.00 -15.74
N ALA A 2 -9.60 1.42 -14.67
CA ALA A 2 -8.26 0.84 -14.75
C ALA A 2 -8.15 -0.27 -15.82
N PHE A 3 -9.03 -1.25 -15.80
CA PHE A 3 -9.05 -2.35 -16.79
C PHE A 3 -9.35 -1.89 -18.23
N GLU A 4 -10.01 -0.75 -18.41
CA GLU A 4 -10.14 -0.14 -19.74
C GLU A 4 -8.81 0.41 -20.22
N LEU A 5 -8.06 1.09 -19.35
CA LEU A 5 -6.73 1.57 -19.70
C LEU A 5 -5.75 0.43 -19.98
N MET A 6 -5.84 -0.66 -19.22
CA MET A 6 -5.07 -1.88 -19.50
C MET A 6 -5.41 -2.43 -20.88
N ASN A 7 -6.70 -2.59 -21.21
CA ASN A 7 -7.16 -3.08 -22.52
C ASN A 7 -6.72 -2.18 -23.67
N LEU A 8 -6.58 -0.87 -23.43
CA LEU A 8 -6.04 0.09 -24.40
C LEU A 8 -4.51 0.11 -24.46
N GLY A 9 -3.81 -0.72 -23.68
CA GLY A 9 -2.35 -0.73 -23.61
C GLY A 9 -1.73 0.54 -23.00
N LYS A 10 -2.52 1.28 -22.23
CA LYS A 10 -2.10 2.54 -21.57
C LYS A 10 -1.54 2.35 -20.14
N MET A 11 -1.44 1.11 -19.69
CA MET A 11 -0.85 0.75 -18.40
C MET A 11 0.24 -0.30 -18.61
N ASN A 12 1.40 -0.08 -18.00
CA ASN A 12 2.52 -1.00 -18.07
C ASN A 12 2.56 -2.00 -16.90
N GLY A 13 2.09 -1.60 -15.74
CA GLY A 13 2.13 -2.41 -14.54
C GLY A 13 0.92 -2.22 -13.65
N TYR A 14 0.66 -3.23 -12.82
CA TYR A 14 -0.41 -3.22 -11.84
C TYR A 14 0.03 -3.93 -10.57
N PHE A 15 -0.15 -3.28 -9.43
CA PHE A 15 -0.02 -3.88 -8.10
C PHE A 15 -1.40 -4.31 -7.63
N CYS A 16 -1.52 -5.59 -7.28
CA CYS A 16 -2.74 -6.19 -6.78
C CYS A 16 -2.45 -6.75 -5.38
N GLN A 17 -2.86 -6.04 -4.36
CA GLN A 17 -2.59 -6.34 -2.96
C GLN A 17 -3.88 -6.69 -2.24
N GLY A 18 -3.95 -7.91 -1.67
CA GLY A 18 -5.11 -8.39 -0.92
C GLY A 18 -6.42 -8.36 -1.71
N PHE A 19 -6.37 -8.48 -3.03
CA PHE A 19 -7.52 -8.33 -3.89
C PHE A 19 -7.47 -9.27 -5.10
N ASN A 20 -8.59 -9.90 -5.41
CA ASN A 20 -8.73 -10.84 -6.52
C ASN A 20 -9.72 -10.31 -7.58
N PRO A 21 -9.30 -9.41 -8.49
CA PRO A 21 -10.19 -8.82 -9.49
C PRO A 21 -10.80 -9.85 -10.44
N VAL A 22 -10.10 -10.92 -10.80
CA VAL A 22 -10.66 -11.98 -11.66
C VAL A 22 -11.80 -12.72 -10.96
N GLY A 23 -11.70 -12.90 -9.63
CA GLY A 23 -12.76 -13.50 -8.83
C GLY A 23 -13.90 -12.54 -8.47
N SER A 24 -13.59 -11.25 -8.24
CA SER A 24 -14.51 -10.30 -7.60
C SER A 24 -15.25 -9.39 -8.56
N PHE A 25 -14.65 -9.02 -9.69
CA PHE A 25 -15.29 -8.08 -10.62
C PHE A 25 -16.18 -8.77 -11.64
N PRO A 26 -17.24 -8.09 -12.12
CA PRO A 26 -18.00 -8.54 -13.27
C PRO A 26 -17.14 -8.49 -14.55
N ASN A 27 -17.54 -9.27 -15.57
CA ASN A 27 -16.88 -9.32 -16.88
C ASN A 27 -15.42 -9.81 -16.83
N LYS A 28 -15.24 -11.04 -16.38
CA LYS A 28 -13.94 -11.72 -16.28
C LYS A 28 -13.11 -11.66 -17.56
N LYS A 29 -13.75 -11.80 -18.74
CA LYS A 29 -13.07 -11.69 -20.04
C LYS A 29 -12.35 -10.36 -20.20
N LYS A 30 -13.00 -9.24 -19.85
CA LYS A 30 -12.41 -7.91 -19.91
C LYS A 30 -11.24 -7.75 -18.91
N ILE A 31 -11.35 -8.34 -17.72
CA ILE A 31 -10.29 -8.32 -16.71
C ILE A 31 -9.07 -9.08 -17.22
N ILE A 32 -9.24 -10.34 -17.64
CA ILE A 32 -8.14 -11.19 -18.13
C ILE A 32 -7.49 -10.57 -19.36
N ALA A 33 -8.27 -10.08 -20.32
CA ALA A 33 -7.75 -9.39 -21.49
C ALA A 33 -6.91 -8.15 -21.13
N GLY A 34 -7.32 -7.39 -20.10
CA GLY A 34 -6.57 -6.27 -19.58
C GLY A 34 -5.24 -6.68 -18.94
N LEU A 35 -5.28 -7.67 -18.05
CA LEU A 35 -4.08 -8.18 -17.37
C LEU A 35 -3.07 -8.74 -18.39
N SER A 36 -3.55 -9.36 -19.46
CA SER A 36 -2.72 -9.94 -20.54
C SER A 36 -1.95 -8.89 -21.36
N LYS A 37 -2.29 -7.60 -21.24
CA LYS A 37 -1.61 -6.49 -21.92
C LYS A 37 -0.61 -5.74 -21.06
N LEU A 38 -0.52 -6.09 -19.78
CA LEU A 38 0.48 -5.52 -18.88
C LEU A 38 1.88 -6.05 -19.22
N LYS A 39 2.89 -5.27 -18.89
CA LYS A 39 4.28 -5.76 -18.84
C LYS A 39 4.55 -6.47 -17.52
N TYR A 40 4.02 -5.92 -16.42
CA TYR A 40 4.26 -6.42 -15.09
C TYR A 40 2.95 -6.47 -14.28
N LEU A 41 2.75 -7.59 -13.59
CA LEU A 41 1.71 -7.77 -12.60
C LEU A 41 2.38 -8.19 -11.28
N VAL A 42 2.17 -7.42 -10.23
CA VAL A 42 2.68 -7.75 -8.89
C VAL A 42 1.49 -8.13 -8.02
N ILE A 43 1.51 -9.35 -7.52
CA ILE A 43 0.49 -9.89 -6.62
C ILE A 43 1.09 -9.97 -5.23
N ILE A 44 0.42 -9.34 -4.27
CA ILE A 44 0.74 -9.43 -2.83
C ILE A 44 -0.49 -10.03 -2.17
N ASP A 45 -0.43 -11.32 -1.85
CA ASP A 45 -1.58 -12.08 -1.35
C ASP A 45 -1.10 -13.28 -0.53
N PRO A 46 -1.79 -13.64 0.57
CA PRO A 46 -1.45 -14.82 1.35
C PRO A 46 -1.73 -16.14 0.62
N ILE A 47 -2.61 -16.12 -0.38
CA ILE A 47 -2.99 -17.30 -1.15
C ILE A 47 -2.82 -17.09 -2.65
N ASN A 48 -2.78 -18.19 -3.39
CA ASN A 48 -2.77 -18.14 -4.84
C ASN A 48 -4.20 -18.01 -5.38
N THR A 49 -4.52 -16.81 -5.89
CA THR A 49 -5.84 -16.49 -6.42
C THR A 49 -5.90 -16.63 -7.95
N GLU A 50 -7.11 -16.61 -8.54
CA GLU A 50 -7.29 -16.62 -9.99
C GLU A 50 -6.59 -15.45 -10.68
N THR A 51 -6.46 -14.31 -10.00
CA THR A 51 -5.70 -13.17 -10.55
C THR A 51 -4.21 -13.46 -10.62
N ALA A 52 -3.67 -14.21 -9.65
CA ALA A 52 -2.27 -14.60 -9.64
C ALA A 52 -1.94 -15.61 -10.74
N GLU A 53 -2.94 -16.30 -11.27
CA GLU A 53 -2.85 -17.29 -12.33
C GLU A 53 -3.79 -16.98 -13.52
N PHE A 54 -4.00 -15.69 -13.79
CA PHE A 54 -4.97 -15.24 -14.79
C PHE A 54 -4.71 -15.81 -16.20
N TRP A 55 -3.49 -16.23 -16.50
CA TRP A 55 -3.11 -16.87 -17.78
C TRP A 55 -3.57 -18.31 -17.89
N ALA A 56 -3.87 -18.97 -16.78
CA ALA A 56 -4.35 -20.34 -16.81
C ALA A 56 -5.77 -20.38 -17.39
N ASN A 57 -6.05 -21.39 -18.18
CA ASN A 57 -7.35 -21.54 -18.80
C ASN A 57 -8.34 -22.14 -17.79
N HIS A 58 -8.94 -21.31 -16.99
CA HIS A 58 -9.98 -21.70 -16.03
C HIS A 58 -11.37 -21.69 -16.69
N GLY A 59 -11.55 -22.50 -17.75
CA GLY A 59 -12.84 -22.69 -18.40
C GLY A 59 -13.23 -21.62 -19.41
N GLU A 60 -14.53 -21.46 -19.66
CA GLU A 60 -15.12 -20.68 -20.76
C GLU A 60 -14.88 -19.16 -20.71
N TYR A 61 -14.26 -18.65 -19.66
CA TYR A 61 -14.13 -17.21 -19.45
C TYR A 61 -12.85 -16.62 -20.01
N ASN A 62 -11.91 -17.45 -20.46
CA ASN A 62 -10.62 -17.00 -20.93
C ASN A 62 -10.47 -17.20 -22.43
N ASP A 63 -10.64 -16.13 -23.20
CA ASP A 63 -10.43 -16.13 -24.65
C ASP A 63 -8.95 -15.88 -25.04
N VAL A 64 -8.09 -15.63 -24.05
CA VAL A 64 -6.68 -15.32 -24.26
C VAL A 64 -5.88 -16.61 -24.28
N LYS A 65 -5.05 -16.78 -25.31
CA LYS A 65 -4.15 -17.92 -25.40
C LYS A 65 -2.97 -17.71 -24.48
N SER A 66 -2.79 -18.62 -23.54
CA SER A 66 -1.74 -18.52 -22.50
C SER A 66 -0.34 -18.34 -23.08
N GLU A 67 -0.06 -19.01 -24.19
CA GLU A 67 1.23 -18.95 -24.90
C GLU A 67 1.53 -17.59 -25.54
N GLU A 68 0.51 -16.75 -25.76
CA GLU A 68 0.65 -15.40 -26.32
C GLU A 68 0.86 -14.32 -25.27
N ILE A 69 0.66 -14.63 -23.96
CA ILE A 69 0.77 -13.66 -22.87
C ILE A 69 2.25 -13.38 -22.55
N GLN A 70 2.61 -12.10 -22.57
CA GLN A 70 3.96 -11.62 -22.27
C GLN A 70 4.06 -10.93 -20.89
N THR A 71 2.99 -10.93 -20.11
CA THR A 71 2.98 -10.31 -18.78
C THR A 71 3.88 -11.08 -17.81
N THR A 72 4.88 -10.41 -17.25
CA THR A 72 5.67 -10.99 -16.16
C THR A 72 4.89 -10.84 -14.86
N VAL A 73 4.66 -11.94 -14.16
CA VAL A 73 3.95 -11.96 -12.87
C VAL A 73 4.92 -12.19 -11.72
N PHE A 74 4.94 -11.24 -10.79
CA PHE A 74 5.64 -11.37 -9.52
C PHE A 74 4.64 -11.72 -8.43
N ARG A 75 4.86 -12.83 -7.75
CA ARG A 75 4.04 -13.27 -6.62
C ARG A 75 4.85 -13.10 -5.34
N LEU A 76 4.41 -12.20 -4.50
CA LEU A 76 5.00 -11.90 -3.20
C LEU A 76 4.07 -12.44 -2.11
N PRO A 77 4.43 -13.55 -1.44
CA PRO A 77 3.58 -14.09 -0.40
C PRO A 77 3.53 -13.14 0.78
N CYS A 78 2.33 -12.72 1.17
CA CYS A 78 2.16 -11.91 2.36
C CYS A 78 1.51 -12.69 3.51
N ALA A 79 1.63 -12.14 4.71
CA ALA A 79 0.98 -12.64 5.90
C ALA A 79 -0.55 -12.45 5.80
N CYS A 80 -1.31 -13.36 6.39
CA CYS A 80 -2.72 -13.10 6.65
C CYS A 80 -2.89 -12.28 7.94
N PHE A 81 -4.09 -11.74 8.19
CA PHE A 81 -4.36 -10.88 9.35
C PHE A 81 -4.02 -11.51 10.71
N ALA A 82 -4.03 -12.84 10.82
CA ALA A 82 -3.66 -13.54 12.06
C ALA A 82 -2.13 -13.68 12.24
N GLU A 83 -1.38 -13.48 11.17
CA GLU A 83 0.08 -13.60 11.10
C GLU A 83 0.79 -12.25 11.07
N ASP A 84 0.02 -11.18 11.14
CA ASP A 84 0.48 -9.80 11.15
C ASP A 84 -0.14 -9.03 12.31
N GLU A 85 0.38 -7.85 12.61
CA GLU A 85 -0.24 -6.93 13.56
C GLU A 85 -0.32 -5.54 12.97
N GLY A 86 -1.27 -4.76 13.44
CA GLY A 86 -1.46 -3.41 12.96
C GLY A 86 -2.87 -2.89 13.16
N ALA A 87 -3.18 -1.84 12.43
CA ALA A 87 -4.45 -1.17 12.50
C ALA A 87 -5.25 -1.36 11.22
N ILE A 88 -6.55 -1.59 11.37
CA ILE A 88 -7.52 -1.62 10.28
C ILE A 88 -8.51 -0.49 10.50
N THR A 89 -8.69 0.35 9.49
CA THR A 89 -9.76 1.36 9.47
C THR A 89 -10.89 0.89 8.57
N ASN A 90 -12.09 0.76 9.12
CA ASN A 90 -13.27 0.37 8.35
C ASN A 90 -14.02 1.59 7.79
N SER A 91 -15.09 1.33 7.00
CA SER A 91 -15.93 2.37 6.37
C SER A 91 -16.63 3.30 7.37
N SER A 92 -16.79 2.90 8.63
CA SER A 92 -17.35 3.73 9.71
C SER A 92 -16.31 4.58 10.42
N ARG A 93 -15.09 4.62 9.92
CA ARG A 93 -13.95 5.36 10.51
C ARG A 93 -13.54 4.86 11.88
N TRP A 94 -13.74 3.56 12.13
CA TRP A 94 -13.24 2.90 13.32
C TRP A 94 -11.82 2.41 13.05
N LEU A 95 -10.89 2.82 13.89
CA LEU A 95 -9.52 2.31 13.94
C LEU A 95 -9.50 1.13 14.93
N GLN A 96 -9.20 -0.05 14.40
CA GLN A 96 -9.14 -1.30 15.17
C GLN A 96 -7.72 -1.83 15.14
N TRP A 97 -7.15 -2.08 16.31
CA TRP A 97 -5.85 -2.74 16.42
C TRP A 97 -6.03 -4.24 16.57
N HIS A 98 -5.19 -5.00 15.93
CA HIS A 98 -5.08 -6.44 16.14
C HIS A 98 -3.63 -6.82 16.39
N TRP A 99 -3.42 -7.85 17.18
CA TRP A 99 -2.12 -8.39 17.50
C TRP A 99 -1.85 -9.65 16.68
N LYS A 100 -0.59 -9.83 16.36
CA LYS A 100 -0.10 -11.03 15.69
C LYS A 100 -0.32 -12.26 16.57
N ALA A 101 -1.02 -13.26 16.02
CA ALA A 101 -1.31 -14.51 16.71
C ALA A 101 -0.29 -15.61 16.39
N ALA A 102 0.30 -15.60 15.19
CA ALA A 102 1.25 -16.59 14.73
C ALA A 102 2.29 -15.96 13.79
N PRO A 103 3.49 -16.54 13.67
CA PRO A 103 4.44 -16.11 12.64
C PRO A 103 3.92 -16.45 11.24
N PRO A 104 4.21 -15.63 10.23
CA PRO A 104 3.91 -15.95 8.84
C PRO A 104 4.62 -17.25 8.41
N PRO A 105 4.02 -18.07 7.54
CA PRO A 105 4.63 -19.30 7.08
C PRO A 105 5.70 -19.05 6.01
N GLY A 106 6.75 -19.86 6.00
CA GLY A 106 7.77 -19.88 4.96
C GLY A 106 8.45 -18.53 4.77
N GLU A 107 8.38 -17.97 3.57
CA GLU A 107 8.96 -16.69 3.20
C GLU A 107 7.94 -15.52 3.21
N ALA A 108 6.73 -15.76 3.69
CA ALA A 108 5.71 -14.73 3.76
C ALA A 108 6.12 -13.61 4.72
N LYS A 109 5.83 -12.38 4.35
CA LYS A 109 6.12 -11.16 5.12
C LYS A 109 4.84 -10.35 5.29
N SER A 110 4.82 -9.48 6.30
CA SER A 110 3.74 -8.50 6.40
C SER A 110 3.68 -7.59 5.16
N ASP A 111 2.51 -7.09 4.82
CA ASP A 111 2.37 -6.08 3.76
C ASP A 111 3.26 -4.86 4.04
N LEU A 112 3.36 -4.46 5.31
CA LEU A 112 4.20 -3.35 5.74
C LEU A 112 5.70 -3.59 5.47
N ASP A 113 6.21 -4.78 5.76
CA ASP A 113 7.59 -5.17 5.47
C ASP A 113 7.86 -5.19 3.95
N ILE A 114 6.93 -5.78 3.17
CA ILE A 114 7.03 -5.82 1.71
C ILE A 114 7.09 -4.39 1.15
N MET A 115 6.21 -3.50 1.59
CA MET A 115 6.17 -2.12 1.13
C MET A 115 7.37 -1.30 1.61
N GLY A 116 7.85 -1.52 2.84
CA GLY A 116 9.04 -0.89 3.38
C GLY A 116 10.31 -1.25 2.59
N GLU A 117 10.51 -2.54 2.33
CA GLU A 117 11.62 -3.00 1.49
C GLU A 117 11.53 -2.45 0.07
N LEU A 118 10.33 -2.50 -0.54
CA LEU A 118 10.10 -1.99 -1.89
C LEU A 118 10.42 -0.50 -1.98
N MET A 119 9.91 0.31 -1.05
CA MET A 119 10.16 1.75 -0.99
C MET A 119 11.65 2.06 -0.88
N THR A 120 12.36 1.37 0.01
CA THR A 120 13.80 1.56 0.22
C THR A 120 14.60 1.23 -1.04
N ARG A 121 14.29 0.11 -1.70
CA ARG A 121 14.96 -0.33 -2.93
C ARG A 121 14.65 0.61 -4.11
N LEU A 122 13.40 1.02 -4.28
CA LEU A 122 13.00 1.97 -5.32
C LEU A 122 13.71 3.31 -5.14
N ARG A 123 13.75 3.83 -3.91
CA ARG A 123 14.45 5.09 -3.61
C ARG A 123 15.95 5.00 -3.95
N ALA A 124 16.59 3.88 -3.61
CA ALA A 124 17.99 3.65 -3.94
C ALA A 124 18.21 3.58 -5.46
N ALA A 125 17.34 2.87 -6.19
CA ALA A 125 17.40 2.78 -7.65
C ALA A 125 17.22 4.16 -8.30
N TYR A 126 16.22 4.95 -7.90
CA TYR A 126 16.02 6.30 -8.43
C TYR A 126 17.17 7.25 -8.12
N LYS A 127 17.77 7.15 -6.92
CA LYS A 127 18.96 7.95 -6.59
C LYS A 127 20.17 7.59 -7.44
N LYS A 128 20.32 6.33 -7.80
CA LYS A 128 21.45 5.83 -8.58
C LYS A 128 21.27 6.09 -10.07
N ASP A 129 20.12 5.70 -10.61
CA ASP A 129 19.90 5.59 -12.06
C ASP A 129 19.06 6.75 -12.63
N GLY A 130 18.48 7.60 -11.76
CA GLY A 130 17.56 8.66 -12.17
C GLY A 130 16.23 8.09 -12.67
N GLY A 131 15.58 8.80 -13.58
CA GLY A 131 14.30 8.39 -14.19
C GLY A 131 13.50 9.60 -14.63
N ALA A 132 12.35 9.38 -15.24
CA ALA A 132 11.51 10.47 -15.76
C ALA A 132 10.93 11.35 -14.64
N PHE A 133 10.62 10.76 -13.48
CA PHE A 133 10.01 11.46 -12.34
C PHE A 133 10.58 10.96 -11.01
N PRO A 134 11.85 11.23 -10.69
CA PRO A 134 12.50 10.69 -9.47
C PRO A 134 12.01 11.37 -8.18
N ASP A 135 11.67 12.66 -8.23
CA ASP A 135 11.42 13.51 -7.06
C ASP A 135 10.32 12.98 -6.11
N PRO A 136 9.16 12.49 -6.60
CA PRO A 136 8.12 11.99 -5.71
C PRO A 136 8.59 10.81 -4.82
N ILE A 137 9.48 9.97 -5.33
CA ILE A 137 10.01 8.82 -4.59
C ILE A 137 11.21 9.23 -3.73
N VAL A 138 12.13 10.02 -4.29
CA VAL A 138 13.37 10.41 -3.60
C VAL A 138 13.07 11.32 -2.42
N ASN A 139 12.12 12.25 -2.58
CA ASN A 139 11.78 13.29 -1.59
C ASN A 139 10.57 12.93 -0.72
N LEU A 140 9.95 11.74 -0.91
CA LEU A 140 8.85 11.31 -0.06
C LEU A 140 9.33 11.25 1.41
N SER A 141 8.56 11.86 2.31
CA SER A 141 8.79 11.72 3.75
C SER A 141 8.60 10.26 4.17
N TRP A 142 9.61 9.68 4.80
CA TRP A 142 9.63 8.29 5.25
C TRP A 142 10.36 8.22 6.59
N PRO A 143 9.77 8.77 7.68
CA PRO A 143 10.45 9.07 8.92
C PRO A 143 10.47 7.89 9.92
N TYR A 144 10.50 6.67 9.41
CA TYR A 144 10.52 5.48 10.26
C TYR A 144 11.94 5.16 10.74
N LYS A 145 12.06 4.67 11.96
CA LYS A 145 13.35 4.30 12.59
C LYS A 145 14.11 3.26 11.79
N ILE A 146 13.36 2.26 11.27
CA ILE A 146 13.89 1.23 10.37
C ILE A 146 13.17 1.38 9.02
N PRO A 147 13.77 2.08 8.05
CA PRO A 147 13.07 2.45 6.82
C PRO A 147 12.56 1.28 5.96
N ASN A 148 13.26 0.14 5.99
CA ASN A 148 12.87 -1.06 5.26
C ASN A 148 11.99 -2.03 6.06
N ALA A 149 11.74 -1.73 7.33
CA ALA A 149 10.87 -2.49 8.23
C ALA A 149 10.23 -1.54 9.25
N PRO A 150 9.34 -0.63 8.83
CA PRO A 150 8.62 0.25 9.74
C PRO A 150 7.83 -0.54 10.76
N SER A 151 7.72 -0.06 12.00
CA SER A 151 6.85 -0.75 12.94
C SER A 151 5.38 -0.37 12.73
N PRO A 152 4.44 -1.31 12.96
CA PRO A 152 3.01 -1.03 12.89
C PRO A 152 2.58 0.11 13.82
N GLU A 153 3.21 0.24 15.00
CA GLU A 153 2.92 1.32 15.95
C GLU A 153 3.40 2.69 15.45
N GLU A 154 4.55 2.74 14.76
CA GLU A 154 5.00 3.98 14.14
C GLU A 154 4.02 4.42 13.05
N LEU A 155 3.58 3.46 12.22
CA LEU A 155 2.62 3.73 11.16
C LEU A 155 1.25 4.16 11.72
N ALA A 156 0.77 3.50 12.77
CA ALA A 156 -0.50 3.84 13.41
C ALA A 156 -0.52 5.27 13.97
N LYS A 157 0.61 5.81 14.39
CA LYS A 157 0.69 7.20 14.86
C LYS A 157 0.41 8.23 13.76
N GLU A 158 0.57 7.88 12.49
CA GLU A 158 0.23 8.79 11.39
C GLU A 158 -1.26 9.17 11.38
N TYR A 159 -2.13 8.30 11.91
CA TYR A 159 -3.55 8.61 12.08
C TYR A 159 -3.81 9.77 13.04
N ASN A 160 -2.89 10.04 13.98
CA ASN A 160 -3.02 11.16 14.89
C ASN A 160 -3.02 12.51 14.18
N GLY A 161 -2.49 12.55 12.96
CA GLY A 161 -2.33 13.79 12.21
C GLY A 161 -1.06 14.56 12.55
N LYS A 162 -0.98 15.78 12.05
CA LYS A 162 0.20 16.63 12.18
C LYS A 162 -0.16 18.08 12.45
N ALA A 163 0.75 18.80 13.06
CA ALA A 163 0.70 20.25 13.21
C ALA A 163 1.02 20.92 11.84
N LEU A 164 0.22 21.87 11.41
CA LEU A 164 0.47 22.72 10.23
C LEU A 164 1.19 24.01 10.61
N THR A 165 1.02 24.45 11.86
CA THR A 165 1.68 25.59 12.48
C THR A 165 2.22 25.17 13.85
N ASP A 166 3.05 25.98 14.47
CA ASP A 166 3.49 25.75 15.84
C ASP A 166 2.28 25.81 16.79
N LEU A 167 2.06 24.74 17.54
CA LEU A 167 0.95 24.59 18.47
C LEU A 167 1.43 24.88 19.88
N ALA A 168 1.10 26.05 20.42
CA ALA A 168 1.38 26.40 21.80
C ALA A 168 0.62 25.49 22.77
N ASP A 169 1.23 25.20 23.92
CA ASP A 169 0.59 24.51 25.03
C ASP A 169 -0.47 25.44 25.65
N PRO A 170 -1.73 25.03 25.77
CA PRO A 170 -2.77 25.85 26.42
C PRO A 170 -2.47 26.17 27.88
N ALA A 171 -1.70 25.34 28.56
CA ALA A 171 -1.32 25.52 29.96
C ALA A 171 -0.07 26.41 30.15
N ASP A 172 0.78 26.49 29.12
CA ASP A 172 2.03 27.25 29.16
C ASP A 172 2.41 27.73 27.74
N ALA A 173 2.07 28.97 27.43
CA ALA A 173 2.30 29.59 26.12
C ALA A 173 3.80 29.68 25.72
N THR A 174 4.73 29.42 26.63
CA THR A 174 6.16 29.35 26.34
C THR A 174 6.60 27.98 25.77
N LYS A 175 5.73 27.00 25.87
CA LYS A 175 5.95 25.63 25.38
C LYS A 175 5.11 25.31 24.14
N PHE A 176 5.56 24.36 23.39
CA PHE A 176 4.84 23.84 22.22
C PHE A 176 4.43 22.38 22.45
N ILE A 177 3.19 22.07 22.12
CA ILE A 177 2.70 20.68 22.02
C ILE A 177 3.36 19.98 20.85
N ALA A 178 3.44 20.67 19.69
CA ALA A 178 4.09 20.24 18.48
C ALA A 178 4.49 21.46 17.65
N LYS A 179 5.57 21.35 16.89
CA LYS A 179 5.98 22.35 15.92
C LYS A 179 5.40 22.05 14.54
N ALA A 180 5.37 23.05 13.67
CA ALA A 180 4.91 22.89 12.30
C ALA A 180 5.59 21.72 11.59
N GLY A 181 4.80 20.81 11.04
CA GLY A 181 5.25 19.59 10.38
C GLY A 181 5.43 18.37 11.28
N GLU A 182 5.42 18.55 12.60
CA GLU A 182 5.53 17.43 13.55
C GLU A 182 4.21 16.65 13.66
N GLN A 183 4.35 15.34 13.86
CA GLN A 183 3.23 14.44 14.13
C GLN A 183 2.66 14.69 15.52
N LEU A 184 1.34 14.68 15.63
CA LEU A 184 0.65 14.80 16.91
C LEU A 184 0.75 13.50 17.71
N SER A 185 0.73 13.62 19.03
CA SER A 185 0.81 12.45 19.92
C SER A 185 -0.54 11.73 20.10
N GLY A 186 -1.64 12.35 19.68
CA GLY A 186 -2.98 11.76 19.75
C GLY A 186 -4.06 12.65 19.14
N PHE A 187 -5.22 12.05 18.88
CA PHE A 187 -6.38 12.73 18.28
C PHE A 187 -6.89 13.94 19.07
N GLY A 188 -6.72 13.93 20.40
CA GLY A 188 -7.13 15.05 21.26
C GLY A 188 -6.37 16.35 21.03
N GLN A 189 -5.31 16.32 20.24
CA GLN A 189 -4.54 17.50 19.84
C GLN A 189 -4.98 18.11 18.52
N LEU A 190 -5.91 17.44 17.78
CA LEU A 190 -6.49 18.00 16.57
C LEU A 190 -7.33 19.22 16.90
N ARG A 191 -7.26 20.23 16.05
CA ARG A 191 -7.98 21.51 16.16
C ARG A 191 -8.78 21.78 14.90
N ASP A 192 -9.89 22.49 15.05
CA ASP A 192 -10.80 22.88 13.98
C ASP A 192 -10.48 24.25 13.38
N ASP A 193 -9.45 24.92 13.88
CA ASP A 193 -8.99 26.24 13.45
C ASP A 193 -8.04 26.22 12.23
N GLY A 194 -7.77 25.04 11.67
CA GLY A 194 -6.85 24.86 10.55
C GLY A 194 -5.37 24.80 10.93
N SER A 195 -5.03 24.81 12.22
CA SER A 195 -3.65 24.67 12.70
C SER A 195 -3.14 23.23 12.68
N THR A 196 -4.02 22.25 12.49
CA THR A 196 -3.70 20.83 12.41
C THR A 196 -4.34 20.18 11.19
N ALA A 197 -3.76 19.08 10.73
CA ALA A 197 -4.34 18.21 9.71
C ALA A 197 -4.51 16.80 10.27
N SER A 198 -5.68 16.21 10.07
CA SER A 198 -5.92 14.79 10.38
C SER A 198 -5.11 13.87 9.45
N GLY A 199 -4.64 12.76 9.97
CA GLY A 199 -4.06 11.69 9.16
C GLY A 199 -5.11 10.73 8.59
N CYS A 200 -6.32 10.78 9.14
CA CYS A 200 -7.47 9.99 8.68
C CYS A 200 -8.66 10.94 8.47
N TRP A 201 -9.35 10.80 7.35
CA TRP A 201 -10.52 11.62 6.93
C TRP A 201 -11.84 10.87 7.06
#